data_03e7292f8a2957adbee160065fff91ae
#
_entry.id   03e7292f8a2957adbee160065fff91ae
#
_cell.length_a   1.000
_cell.length_b   1.000
_cell.length_c   1.000
_cell.angle_alpha   90.00
_cell.angle_beta   90.00
_cell.angle_gamma   90.00
#
_symmetry.space_group_name_H-M   'P 1'
#
loop_
_entity.id
_entity.type
_entity.pdbx_description
1 polymer ?
#
loop_
_entity_poly.entity_id
_entity_poly.type
_entity_poly.pdbx_seq_one_letter_code
_entity_poly.pdbx_strand_id
1 'polypeptide(L)'
;MRVRLLSFDSMGVRSMCTVVETGDAKIMIDPGAALGPRRYGLKPHPIELERLRICKALIAEEAADSDLIIITHYHYDHFPRPSDDIEWLRGKRILLKDPSNMINWSQRRRAAYFLERLRRVEARPEVADAGSVRIGGSRVRFSKPVEHGNDSRLGYVLQVLIADRGEKLLHSSDVEGFVSGDQVRFVRESKPDILICDGPMTYMLGNKFGEEDLENSLRNLASLVKAGFLSDLIIDHHLLRDLEWRARIQPLLDLAEGCGVRVSTAARFMGLEELLLEANRRKLYEEYPEI
;
A
#
# COMPACT_ATOMS: atom_id res chain seq x y z
N MET A 1 -8.87 9.52 -15.12
CA MET A 1 -8.29 8.32 -14.47
C MET A 1 -9.33 7.71 -13.54
N ARG A 2 -9.51 6.39 -13.53
CA ARG A 2 -10.38 5.69 -12.58
C ARG A 2 -9.54 4.89 -11.60
N VAL A 3 -9.72 5.14 -10.30
CA VAL A 3 -8.98 4.49 -9.23
C VAL A 3 -9.89 3.48 -8.53
N ARG A 4 -9.40 2.26 -8.36
CA ARG A 4 -10.08 1.18 -7.64
C ARG A 4 -9.15 0.61 -6.59
N LEU A 5 -9.53 0.75 -5.35
CA LEU A 5 -8.84 0.21 -4.20
C LEU A 5 -9.44 -1.16 -3.90
N LEU A 6 -8.69 -2.23 -4.13
CA LEU A 6 -9.25 -3.60 -4.11
C LEU A 6 -9.19 -4.25 -2.74
N SER A 7 -8.11 -3.99 -2.02
CA SER A 7 -7.80 -4.67 -0.78
C SER A 7 -6.91 -3.78 0.09
N PHE A 8 -7.38 -3.50 1.31
CA PHE A 8 -6.74 -2.62 2.28
C PHE A 8 -7.10 -3.04 3.71
N ASP A 9 -6.39 -2.49 4.73
CA ASP A 9 -6.72 -2.78 6.13
C ASP A 9 -8.13 -2.32 6.50
N SER A 10 -8.61 -1.20 5.95
CA SER A 10 -10.03 -0.77 6.08
C SER A 10 -11.02 -1.72 5.42
N MET A 11 -10.56 -2.62 4.59
CA MET A 11 -11.37 -3.65 3.90
C MET A 11 -11.17 -5.05 4.51
N GLY A 12 -10.51 -5.14 5.67
CA GLY A 12 -10.41 -6.34 6.49
C GLY A 12 -9.17 -7.20 6.28
N VAL A 13 -8.18 -6.78 5.49
CA VAL A 13 -6.92 -7.52 5.30
C VAL A 13 -5.75 -6.55 5.15
N ARG A 14 -4.55 -6.97 5.51
CA ARG A 14 -3.34 -6.20 5.22
C ARG A 14 -3.08 -6.22 3.73
N SER A 15 -3.08 -5.06 3.11
CA SER A 15 -2.79 -4.85 1.68
C SER A 15 -2.83 -3.37 1.35
N MET A 16 -2.27 -3.00 0.20
CA MET A 16 -2.47 -1.71 -0.46
C MET A 16 -2.75 -1.91 -1.96
N CYS A 17 -3.44 -3.00 -2.31
CA CYS A 17 -3.70 -3.36 -3.70
C CYS A 17 -4.58 -2.33 -4.40
N THR A 18 -3.99 -1.66 -5.36
CA THR A 18 -4.62 -0.55 -6.10
C THR A 18 -4.63 -0.86 -7.60
N VAL A 19 -5.77 -0.63 -8.24
CA VAL A 19 -5.90 -0.63 -9.70
C VAL A 19 -6.16 0.79 -10.20
N VAL A 20 -5.41 1.20 -11.21
CA VAL A 20 -5.58 2.48 -11.90
C VAL A 20 -5.87 2.21 -13.36
N GLU A 21 -7.07 2.56 -13.79
CA GLU A 21 -7.48 2.52 -15.19
C GLU A 21 -7.30 3.90 -15.80
N THR A 22 -6.43 3.99 -16.79
CA THR A 22 -6.19 5.18 -17.61
C THR A 22 -6.94 5.05 -18.94
N GLY A 23 -6.79 6.02 -19.83
CA GLY A 23 -7.37 5.92 -21.18
C GLY A 23 -6.79 4.78 -22.02
N ASP A 24 -5.58 4.32 -21.68
CA ASP A 24 -4.80 3.41 -22.54
C ASP A 24 -4.34 2.14 -21.82
N ALA A 25 -4.45 2.06 -20.48
CA ALA A 25 -3.93 0.92 -19.73
C ALA A 25 -4.65 0.72 -18.39
N LYS A 26 -4.67 -0.53 -17.94
CA LYS A 26 -5.05 -0.96 -16.60
C LYS A 26 -3.78 -1.38 -15.84
N ILE A 27 -3.46 -0.65 -14.80
CA ILE A 27 -2.22 -0.79 -14.02
C ILE A 27 -2.59 -1.25 -12.61
N MET A 28 -2.00 -2.35 -12.14
CA MET A 28 -2.19 -2.83 -10.78
C MET A 28 -0.91 -2.65 -9.97
N ILE A 29 -1.05 -2.11 -8.76
CA ILE A 29 0.04 -1.91 -7.80
C ILE A 29 -0.19 -2.86 -6.62
N ASP A 30 0.86 -3.58 -6.22
CA ASP A 30 0.94 -4.43 -5.05
C ASP A 30 -0.20 -5.47 -4.93
N PRO A 31 -0.27 -6.46 -5.83
CA PRO A 31 -1.30 -7.49 -5.87
C PRO A 31 -1.09 -8.57 -4.78
N GLY A 32 -0.94 -8.15 -3.55
CA GLY A 32 -0.78 -9.00 -2.39
C GLY A 32 -1.81 -8.72 -1.30
N ALA A 33 -2.14 -9.74 -0.53
CA ALA A 33 -2.96 -9.61 0.67
C ALA A 33 -2.52 -10.61 1.74
N ALA A 34 -2.55 -10.18 2.99
CA ALA A 34 -2.10 -10.97 4.12
C ALA A 34 -2.92 -10.69 5.38
N LEU A 35 -2.70 -11.49 6.42
CA LEU A 35 -3.19 -11.23 7.78
C LEU A 35 -2.01 -11.19 8.74
N GLY A 36 -2.11 -10.38 9.76
CA GLY A 36 -1.19 -10.41 10.90
C GLY A 36 -1.23 -11.80 11.54
N PRO A 37 -0.08 -12.52 11.62
CA PRO A 37 -0.06 -13.90 12.12
C PRO A 37 -0.51 -14.02 13.58
N ARG A 38 -0.30 -12.94 14.34
CA ARG A 38 -0.82 -12.78 15.71
C ARG A 38 -1.16 -11.32 15.97
N ARG A 39 -2.29 -11.08 16.59
CA ARG A 39 -2.72 -9.78 17.12
C ARG A 39 -3.34 -10.03 18.48
N TYR A 40 -2.92 -9.30 19.53
CA TYR A 40 -3.34 -9.52 20.90
C TYR A 40 -3.09 -10.96 21.41
N GLY A 41 -2.05 -11.64 20.91
CA GLY A 41 -1.79 -13.06 21.18
C GLY A 41 -2.66 -14.05 20.39
N LEU A 42 -3.71 -13.58 19.71
CA LEU A 42 -4.66 -14.41 18.96
C LEU A 42 -4.19 -14.64 17.52
N LYS A 43 -4.52 -15.81 16.96
CA LYS A 43 -4.38 -16.10 15.51
C LYS A 43 -5.48 -15.37 14.72
N PRO A 44 -5.39 -15.29 13.39
CA PRO A 44 -6.49 -14.78 12.57
C PRO A 44 -7.79 -15.56 12.83
N HIS A 45 -8.89 -14.83 12.99
CA HIS A 45 -10.23 -15.39 13.14
C HIS A 45 -10.72 -15.96 11.80
N PRO A 46 -11.61 -17.01 11.78
CA PRO A 46 -12.18 -17.53 10.53
C PRO A 46 -12.81 -16.46 9.63
N ILE A 47 -13.46 -15.45 10.18
CA ILE A 47 -13.99 -14.30 9.41
C ILE A 47 -12.86 -13.55 8.68
N GLU A 48 -11.70 -13.35 9.31
CA GLU A 48 -10.54 -12.73 8.65
C GLU A 48 -9.97 -13.64 7.54
N LEU A 49 -9.94 -14.96 7.77
CA LEU A 49 -9.47 -15.93 6.77
C LEU A 49 -10.37 -15.95 5.55
N GLU A 50 -11.68 -15.94 5.74
CA GLU A 50 -12.63 -15.87 4.63
C GLU A 50 -12.51 -14.54 3.88
N ARG A 51 -12.35 -13.41 4.59
CA ARG A 51 -12.13 -12.12 3.96
C ARG A 51 -10.84 -12.11 3.12
N LEU A 52 -9.76 -12.69 3.64
CA LEU A 52 -8.51 -12.84 2.89
C LEU A 52 -8.71 -13.65 1.60
N ARG A 53 -9.49 -14.74 1.65
CA ARG A 53 -9.80 -15.57 0.48
C ARG A 53 -10.54 -14.76 -0.58
N ILE A 54 -11.55 -13.97 -0.18
CA ILE A 54 -12.32 -13.10 -1.08
C ILE A 54 -11.40 -12.04 -1.71
N CYS A 55 -10.57 -11.35 -0.91
CA CYS A 55 -9.67 -10.32 -1.43
C CYS A 55 -8.65 -10.90 -2.42
N LYS A 56 -8.07 -12.07 -2.14
CA LYS A 56 -7.14 -12.74 -3.06
C LYS A 56 -7.80 -13.14 -4.37
N ALA A 57 -9.03 -13.63 -4.35
CA ALA A 57 -9.78 -13.96 -5.56
C ALA A 57 -10.02 -12.72 -6.42
N LEU A 58 -10.45 -11.61 -5.80
CA LEU A 58 -10.63 -10.32 -6.47
C LEU A 58 -9.32 -9.78 -7.07
N ILE A 59 -8.21 -9.87 -6.34
CA ILE A 59 -6.89 -9.46 -6.84
C ILE A 59 -6.50 -10.29 -8.07
N ALA A 60 -6.68 -11.61 -8.03
CA ALA A 60 -6.33 -12.48 -9.14
C ALA A 60 -7.17 -12.19 -10.40
N GLU A 61 -8.48 -11.99 -10.23
CA GLU A 61 -9.41 -11.62 -11.31
C GLU A 61 -8.98 -10.30 -11.97
N GLU A 62 -8.77 -9.25 -11.18
CA GLU A 62 -8.39 -7.94 -11.70
C GLU A 62 -6.99 -7.92 -12.32
N ALA A 63 -6.06 -8.71 -11.77
CA ALA A 63 -4.71 -8.83 -12.31
C ALA A 63 -4.69 -9.53 -13.67
N ALA A 64 -5.57 -10.49 -13.91
CA ALA A 64 -5.68 -11.17 -15.20
C ALA A 64 -5.95 -10.18 -16.35
N ASP A 65 -6.73 -9.14 -16.11
CA ASP A 65 -7.04 -8.09 -17.08
C ASP A 65 -6.08 -6.90 -17.07
N SER A 66 -5.12 -6.86 -16.12
CA SER A 66 -4.18 -5.74 -16.02
C SER A 66 -3.08 -5.84 -17.08
N ASP A 67 -2.74 -4.70 -17.70
CA ASP A 67 -1.67 -4.59 -18.70
C ASP A 67 -0.29 -4.54 -18.05
N LEU A 68 -0.22 -3.99 -16.85
CA LEU A 68 1.01 -3.82 -16.08
C LEU A 68 0.77 -4.15 -14.61
N ILE A 69 1.67 -4.93 -14.03
CA ILE A 69 1.74 -5.20 -12.60
C ILE A 69 2.96 -4.50 -12.00
N ILE A 70 2.79 -3.91 -10.82
CA ILE A 70 3.87 -3.23 -10.08
C ILE A 70 4.01 -3.85 -8.71
N ILE A 71 5.25 -4.17 -8.31
CA ILE A 71 5.60 -4.65 -6.96
C ILE A 71 6.54 -3.64 -6.32
N THR A 72 6.08 -2.95 -5.30
CA THR A 72 6.84 -1.87 -4.65
C THR A 72 7.91 -2.40 -3.72
N HIS A 73 7.69 -3.55 -3.10
CA HIS A 73 8.65 -4.24 -2.23
C HIS A 73 8.18 -5.68 -1.93
N TYR A 74 8.93 -6.43 -1.09
CA TYR A 74 8.72 -7.87 -0.91
C TYR A 74 8.21 -8.23 0.49
N HIS A 75 7.19 -7.52 1.00
CA HIS A 75 6.33 -8.00 2.07
C HIS A 75 5.08 -8.69 1.50
N TYR A 76 4.60 -9.77 2.17
CA TYR A 76 3.54 -10.65 1.63
C TYR A 76 2.14 -10.03 1.56
N ASP A 77 1.96 -8.85 2.06
CA ASP A 77 0.78 -8.01 1.89
C ASP A 77 0.83 -7.15 0.61
N HIS A 78 1.99 -7.16 -0.11
CA HIS A 78 2.19 -6.40 -1.37
C HIS A 78 2.42 -7.30 -2.59
N PHE A 79 2.72 -8.59 -2.39
CA PHE A 79 2.87 -9.53 -3.50
C PHE A 79 2.47 -10.95 -3.09
N PRO A 80 2.19 -11.87 -4.05
CA PRO A 80 1.70 -13.21 -3.76
C PRO A 80 2.66 -14.04 -2.90
N ARG A 81 2.11 -14.71 -1.89
CA ARG A 81 2.86 -15.66 -1.05
C ARG A 81 3.30 -16.89 -1.83
N PRO A 82 4.27 -17.67 -1.31
CA PRO A 82 4.68 -18.94 -1.92
C PRO A 82 3.55 -19.93 -2.17
N SER A 83 2.53 -19.95 -1.29
CA SER A 83 1.36 -20.84 -1.38
C SER A 83 0.26 -20.36 -2.31
N ASP A 84 0.33 -19.10 -2.78
CA ASP A 84 -0.73 -18.52 -3.63
C ASP A 84 -0.54 -18.99 -5.07
N ASP A 85 -1.62 -19.20 -5.80
CA ASP A 85 -1.57 -19.36 -7.24
C ASP A 85 -1.14 -18.04 -7.89
N ILE A 86 -0.31 -18.12 -8.94
CA ILE A 86 0.17 -16.96 -9.71
C ILE A 86 0.00 -17.15 -11.23
N GLU A 87 -0.82 -18.11 -11.67
CA GLU A 87 -1.07 -18.32 -13.10
C GLU A 87 -1.65 -17.07 -13.78
N TRP A 88 -2.35 -16.24 -13.05
CA TRP A 88 -2.84 -14.94 -13.51
C TRP A 88 -1.74 -13.93 -13.85
N LEU A 89 -0.47 -14.20 -13.48
CA LEU A 89 0.71 -13.42 -13.90
C LEU A 89 1.34 -13.95 -15.19
N ARG A 90 0.81 -15.01 -15.80
CA ARG A 90 1.37 -15.60 -17.01
C ARG A 90 1.54 -14.57 -18.14
N GLY A 91 2.78 -14.44 -18.63
CA GLY A 91 3.14 -13.53 -19.71
C GLY A 91 3.04 -12.03 -19.37
N LYS A 92 2.63 -11.66 -18.15
CA LYS A 92 2.46 -10.25 -17.73
C LYS A 92 3.79 -9.52 -17.65
N ARG A 93 3.78 -8.24 -17.98
CA ARG A 93 4.86 -7.31 -17.68
C ARG A 93 4.78 -6.91 -16.21
N ILE A 94 5.89 -7.04 -15.49
CA ILE A 94 5.95 -6.77 -14.05
C ILE A 94 7.10 -5.82 -13.78
N LEU A 95 6.80 -4.62 -13.30
CA LEU A 95 7.80 -3.67 -12.81
C LEU A 95 7.96 -3.85 -11.30
N LEU A 96 9.18 -4.07 -10.84
CA LEU A 96 9.42 -4.44 -9.45
C LEU A 96 10.62 -3.71 -8.84
N LYS A 97 10.60 -3.59 -7.51
CA LYS A 97 11.75 -3.14 -6.73
C LYS A 97 12.95 -4.02 -7.03
N ASP A 98 14.13 -3.43 -7.22
CA ASP A 98 15.37 -4.18 -7.43
C ASP A 98 15.57 -5.23 -6.32
N PRO A 99 15.63 -6.54 -6.67
CA PRO A 99 15.77 -7.62 -5.71
C PRO A 99 17.19 -7.78 -5.16
N SER A 100 18.15 -6.97 -5.63
CA SER A 100 19.55 -7.08 -5.28
C SER A 100 20.14 -5.85 -4.60
N ASN A 101 19.56 -4.65 -4.84
CA ASN A 101 20.08 -3.38 -4.36
C ASN A 101 19.09 -2.70 -3.39
N MET A 102 19.61 -2.04 -2.34
CA MET A 102 18.83 -1.38 -1.30
C MET A 102 17.66 -2.27 -0.85
N ILE A 103 17.99 -3.43 -0.30
CA ILE A 103 17.03 -4.46 0.12
C ILE A 103 17.59 -5.23 1.31
N ASN A 104 16.77 -5.51 2.32
CA ASN A 104 17.19 -6.34 3.43
C ASN A 104 17.22 -7.84 3.06
N TRP A 105 17.88 -8.65 3.90
CA TRP A 105 18.06 -10.08 3.64
C TRP A 105 16.73 -10.84 3.50
N SER A 106 15.74 -10.52 4.33
CA SER A 106 14.44 -11.19 4.33
C SER A 106 13.67 -10.92 3.02
N GLN A 107 13.62 -9.66 2.59
CA GLN A 107 12.99 -9.30 1.33
C GLN A 107 13.74 -9.88 0.12
N ARG A 108 15.09 -9.91 0.15
CA ARG A 108 15.92 -10.52 -0.91
C ARG A 108 15.58 -12.00 -1.11
N ARG A 109 15.44 -12.76 -0.01
CA ARG A 109 15.03 -14.18 -0.10
C ARG A 109 13.65 -14.34 -0.72
N ARG A 110 12.68 -13.52 -0.30
CA ARG A 110 11.32 -13.57 -0.84
C ARG A 110 11.29 -13.19 -2.31
N ALA A 111 12.04 -12.15 -2.70
CA ALA A 111 12.22 -11.73 -4.09
C ALA A 111 12.80 -12.86 -4.96
N ALA A 112 13.88 -13.50 -4.52
CA ALA A 112 14.52 -14.60 -5.25
C ALA A 112 13.53 -15.75 -5.51
N TYR A 113 12.77 -16.16 -4.50
CA TYR A 113 11.75 -17.19 -4.65
C TYR A 113 10.62 -16.74 -5.60
N PHE A 114 10.17 -15.50 -5.50
CA PHE A 114 9.12 -14.96 -6.37
C PHE A 114 9.58 -14.90 -7.84
N LEU A 115 10.80 -14.44 -8.10
CA LEU A 115 11.38 -14.40 -9.44
C LEU A 115 11.48 -15.79 -10.07
N GLU A 116 11.80 -16.82 -9.29
CA GLU A 116 11.80 -18.20 -9.77
C GLU A 116 10.40 -18.66 -10.19
N ARG A 117 9.37 -18.29 -9.42
CA ARG A 117 7.98 -18.57 -9.79
C ARG A 117 7.54 -17.82 -11.03
N LEU A 118 7.92 -16.53 -11.17
CA LEU A 118 7.60 -15.72 -12.34
C LEU A 118 8.17 -16.32 -13.63
N ARG A 119 9.38 -16.90 -13.58
CA ARG A 119 9.96 -17.63 -14.73
C ARG A 119 9.09 -18.79 -15.17
N ARG A 120 8.50 -19.55 -14.24
CA ARG A 120 7.65 -20.71 -14.55
C ARG A 120 6.35 -20.32 -15.25
N VAL A 121 5.81 -19.15 -14.97
CA VAL A 121 4.63 -18.59 -15.64
C VAL A 121 4.98 -17.65 -16.79
N GLU A 122 6.25 -17.63 -17.23
CA GLU A 122 6.70 -16.83 -18.36
C GLU A 122 6.42 -15.33 -18.22
N ALA A 123 6.29 -14.83 -16.99
CA ALA A 123 6.14 -13.41 -16.72
C ALA A 123 7.44 -12.65 -17.04
N ARG A 124 7.32 -11.37 -17.33
CA ARG A 124 8.44 -10.49 -17.75
C ARG A 124 8.75 -9.47 -16.66
N PRO A 125 9.56 -9.82 -15.65
CA PRO A 125 9.97 -8.91 -14.60
C PRO A 125 11.05 -7.92 -15.09
N GLU A 126 10.90 -6.65 -14.74
CA GLU A 126 11.84 -5.56 -15.02
C GLU A 126 12.06 -4.74 -13.74
N VAL A 127 13.30 -4.33 -13.48
CA VAL A 127 13.62 -3.45 -12.34
C VAL A 127 13.11 -2.04 -12.60
N ALA A 128 12.47 -1.44 -11.59
CA ALA A 128 11.77 -0.17 -11.71
C ALA A 128 12.44 0.99 -10.95
N ASP A 129 13.42 0.73 -10.08
CA ASP A 129 14.04 1.69 -9.18
C ASP A 129 14.47 2.99 -9.90
N ALA A 130 13.95 4.14 -9.46
CA ALA A 130 14.17 5.47 -10.05
C ALA A 130 13.83 5.58 -11.55
N GLY A 131 13.13 4.59 -12.11
CA GLY A 131 12.80 4.52 -13.53
C GLY A 131 11.50 5.22 -13.90
N SER A 132 11.21 5.20 -15.18
CA SER A 132 9.89 5.56 -15.70
C SER A 132 9.57 4.79 -16.96
N VAL A 133 8.29 4.45 -17.15
CA VAL A 133 7.78 3.82 -18.37
C VAL A 133 6.59 4.58 -18.90
N ARG A 134 6.33 4.42 -20.20
CA ARG A 134 5.10 4.89 -20.84
C ARG A 134 4.25 3.70 -21.29
N ILE A 135 2.94 3.84 -21.15
CA ILE A 135 1.95 2.89 -21.65
C ILE A 135 0.87 3.74 -22.32
N GLY A 136 0.85 3.71 -23.66
CA GLY A 136 0.03 4.65 -24.40
C GLY A 136 0.38 6.11 -24.06
N GLY A 137 -0.61 6.93 -23.74
CA GLY A 137 -0.47 8.30 -23.29
C GLY A 137 -0.09 8.44 -21.80
N SER A 138 -0.21 7.36 -21.02
CA SER A 138 0.03 7.38 -19.58
C SER A 138 1.52 7.23 -19.25
N ARG A 139 1.95 7.81 -18.13
CA ARG A 139 3.32 7.71 -17.63
C ARG A 139 3.33 7.17 -16.21
N VAL A 140 4.14 6.15 -15.99
CA VAL A 140 4.45 5.62 -14.65
C VAL A 140 5.89 6.02 -14.30
N ARG A 141 6.08 6.60 -13.12
CA ARG A 141 7.40 6.95 -12.57
C ARG A 141 7.57 6.32 -11.19
N PHE A 142 8.81 5.95 -10.89
CA PHE A 142 9.18 5.37 -9.61
C PHE A 142 10.15 6.29 -8.87
N SER A 143 10.03 6.34 -7.54
CA SER A 143 11.03 7.00 -6.71
C SER A 143 12.36 6.23 -6.75
N LYS A 144 13.43 6.86 -6.26
CA LYS A 144 14.54 6.08 -5.69
C LYS A 144 13.99 5.24 -4.54
N PRO A 145 14.59 4.08 -4.22
CA PRO A 145 14.23 3.33 -3.03
C PRO A 145 14.31 4.23 -1.79
N VAL A 146 13.25 4.25 -0.99
CA VAL A 146 13.20 4.90 0.31
C VAL A 146 13.04 3.86 1.41
N GLU A 147 13.45 4.18 2.63
CA GLU A 147 13.30 3.27 3.76
C GLU A 147 11.82 2.93 4.01
N HIS A 148 11.60 1.67 4.37
CA HIS A 148 10.31 1.21 4.87
C HIS A 148 10.20 1.65 6.34
N GLY A 149 9.51 2.75 6.59
CA GLY A 149 9.43 3.36 7.89
C GLY A 149 10.65 4.22 8.26
N ASN A 150 11.03 4.16 9.53
CA ASN A 150 12.03 5.07 10.12
C ASN A 150 13.48 4.58 9.97
N ASP A 151 13.69 3.36 9.48
CA ASP A 151 15.04 2.81 9.27
C ASP A 151 15.07 1.68 8.23
N SER A 152 16.27 1.23 7.87
CA SER A 152 16.50 0.20 6.86
C SER A 152 16.25 -1.24 7.32
N ARG A 153 15.87 -1.50 8.56
CA ARG A 153 15.67 -2.88 9.09
C ARG A 153 14.57 -3.62 8.36
N LEU A 154 13.47 -2.93 8.01
CA LEU A 154 12.39 -3.49 7.22
C LEU A 154 12.68 -3.48 5.70
N GLY A 155 13.78 -2.86 5.29
CA GLY A 155 14.22 -2.74 3.91
C GLY A 155 13.76 -1.43 3.27
N TYR A 156 13.55 -1.48 1.95
CA TYR A 156 13.24 -0.29 1.15
C TYR A 156 12.04 -0.58 0.26
N VAL A 157 11.31 0.48 -0.08
CA VAL A 157 10.13 0.46 -0.94
C VAL A 157 10.27 1.44 -2.10
N LEU A 158 9.46 1.27 -3.14
CA LEU A 158 9.27 2.24 -4.22
C LEU A 158 7.94 2.96 -4.06
N GLN A 159 7.97 4.27 -4.18
CA GLN A 159 6.76 5.06 -4.40
C GLN A 159 6.46 5.10 -5.90
N VAL A 160 5.20 5.06 -6.26
CA VAL A 160 4.73 4.96 -7.65
C VAL A 160 3.84 6.14 -8.01
N LEU A 161 4.23 6.89 -9.03
CA LEU A 161 3.42 7.95 -9.64
C LEU A 161 2.82 7.45 -10.94
N ILE A 162 1.51 7.55 -11.10
CA ILE A 162 0.81 7.35 -12.38
C ILE A 162 0.24 8.71 -12.81
N ALA A 163 0.58 9.13 -14.02
CA ALA A 163 0.09 10.38 -14.61
C ALA A 163 -0.57 10.08 -15.96
N ASP A 164 -1.79 10.59 -16.13
CA ASP A 164 -2.60 10.45 -17.34
C ASP A 164 -3.43 11.70 -17.58
N ARG A 165 -3.30 12.31 -18.76
CA ARG A 165 -4.11 13.46 -19.22
C ARG A 165 -4.21 14.63 -18.22
N GLY A 166 -3.15 14.88 -17.47
CA GLY A 166 -3.08 15.96 -16.48
C GLY A 166 -3.43 15.53 -15.05
N GLU A 167 -4.10 14.39 -14.86
CA GLU A 167 -4.35 13.80 -13.53
C GLU A 167 -3.17 12.98 -13.05
N LYS A 168 -2.89 13.02 -11.74
CA LYS A 168 -1.76 12.34 -11.12
C LYS A 168 -2.17 11.64 -9.83
N LEU A 169 -1.88 10.36 -9.75
CA LEU A 169 -2.01 9.57 -8.54
C LEU A 169 -0.63 9.11 -8.07
N LEU A 170 -0.34 9.27 -6.78
CA LEU A 170 0.84 8.72 -6.15
C LEU A 170 0.47 7.69 -5.08
N HIS A 171 1.04 6.48 -5.20
CA HIS A 171 0.98 5.42 -4.20
C HIS A 171 2.29 5.40 -3.43
N SER A 172 2.25 5.66 -2.11
CA SER A 172 3.45 5.78 -1.28
C SER A 172 4.15 4.46 -1.02
N SER A 173 3.43 3.34 -1.11
CA SER A 173 3.84 2.09 -0.47
C SER A 173 4.00 2.25 1.05
N ASP A 174 4.75 1.35 1.71
CA ASP A 174 4.93 1.31 3.16
C ASP A 174 6.05 2.26 3.62
N VAL A 175 5.70 3.50 3.88
CA VAL A 175 6.61 4.54 4.37
C VAL A 175 6.33 4.94 5.83
N GLU A 176 5.41 4.22 6.51
CA GLU A 176 4.95 4.48 7.87
C GLU A 176 4.50 5.93 8.09
N GLY A 177 3.78 6.48 7.10
CA GLY A 177 3.20 7.81 7.15
C GLY A 177 4.19 8.95 6.87
N PHE A 178 5.29 8.70 6.14
CA PHE A 178 6.30 9.70 5.78
C PHE A 178 7.09 10.22 6.99
N VAL A 179 7.75 9.32 7.72
CA VAL A 179 8.56 9.67 8.91
C VAL A 179 9.85 10.45 8.56
N SER A 180 10.30 10.42 7.30
CA SER A 180 11.53 11.09 6.85
C SER A 180 11.31 12.04 5.66
N GLY A 181 12.23 13.02 5.51
CA GLY A 181 12.20 13.96 4.39
C GLY A 181 12.45 13.29 3.03
N ASP A 182 13.19 12.19 3.00
CA ASP A 182 13.48 11.46 1.75
C ASP A 182 12.22 10.79 1.19
N GLN A 183 11.34 10.29 2.06
CA GLN A 183 10.04 9.73 1.67
C GLN A 183 9.09 10.81 1.12
N VAL A 184 9.16 12.04 1.61
CA VAL A 184 8.32 13.18 1.16
C VAL A 184 8.78 13.77 -0.16
N ARG A 185 10.08 13.67 -0.48
CA ARG A 185 10.70 14.35 -1.63
C ARG A 185 10.00 14.02 -2.94
N PHE A 186 9.78 12.75 -3.23
CA PHE A 186 9.16 12.31 -4.48
C PHE A 186 7.71 12.79 -4.61
N VAL A 187 6.94 12.85 -3.50
CA VAL A 187 5.58 13.40 -3.47
C VAL A 187 5.60 14.88 -3.84
N ARG A 188 6.48 15.67 -3.20
CA ARG A 188 6.61 17.12 -3.46
C ARG A 188 7.01 17.43 -4.90
N GLU A 189 7.94 16.66 -5.46
CA GLU A 189 8.37 16.80 -6.86
C GLU A 189 7.27 16.42 -7.85
N SER A 190 6.48 15.40 -7.51
CA SER A 190 5.43 14.85 -8.37
C SER A 190 4.15 15.69 -8.36
N LYS A 191 3.81 16.30 -7.22
CA LYS A 191 2.59 17.09 -6.99
C LYS A 191 1.35 16.32 -7.46
N PRO A 192 1.02 15.18 -6.82
CA PRO A 192 -0.14 14.38 -7.21
C PRO A 192 -1.45 15.06 -6.79
N ASP A 193 -2.54 14.78 -7.51
CA ASP A 193 -3.90 15.16 -7.12
C ASP A 193 -4.43 14.19 -6.05
N ILE A 194 -4.08 12.90 -6.17
CA ILE A 194 -4.49 11.83 -5.26
C ILE A 194 -3.23 11.20 -4.65
N LEU A 195 -3.16 11.17 -3.32
CA LEU A 195 -2.11 10.48 -2.58
C LEU A 195 -2.70 9.31 -1.79
N ILE A 196 -2.21 8.09 -2.06
CA ILE A 196 -2.49 6.89 -1.27
C ILE A 196 -1.31 6.67 -0.33
N CYS A 197 -1.56 6.63 0.97
CA CYS A 197 -0.57 6.54 2.03
C CYS A 197 -0.95 5.47 3.05
N ASP A 198 0.06 4.75 3.55
CA ASP A 198 -0.09 3.71 4.57
C ASP A 198 -0.38 4.25 5.98
N GLY A 199 -0.06 5.54 6.22
CA GLY A 199 -0.22 6.22 7.50
C GLY A 199 0.75 5.79 8.60
N PRO A 200 0.86 6.59 9.69
CA PRO A 200 1.76 6.30 10.80
C PRO A 200 1.37 5.00 11.53
N MET A 201 2.37 4.27 11.99
CA MET A 201 2.22 2.98 12.66
C MET A 201 1.83 3.13 14.15
N THR A 202 0.75 3.87 14.43
CA THR A 202 0.32 4.25 15.78
C THR A 202 0.00 3.06 16.68
N TYR A 203 -0.42 1.92 16.11
CA TYR A 203 -0.66 0.70 16.87
C TYR A 203 0.60 0.09 17.51
N MET A 204 1.79 0.57 17.14
CA MET A 204 3.08 0.18 17.69
C MET A 204 3.75 1.31 18.48
N LEU A 205 3.03 2.39 18.77
CA LEU A 205 3.54 3.55 19.51
C LEU A 205 4.09 3.13 20.88
N GLY A 206 5.24 3.67 21.21
CA GLY A 206 5.98 3.30 22.43
C GLY A 206 6.75 1.97 22.35
N ASN A 207 6.74 1.29 21.20
CA ASN A 207 7.48 0.04 20.98
C ASN A 207 8.40 0.17 19.75
N LYS A 208 7.85 -0.08 18.54
CA LYS A 208 8.60 -0.02 17.28
C LYS A 208 8.43 1.31 16.55
N PHE A 209 7.53 2.13 17.01
CA PHE A 209 7.22 3.45 16.49
C PHE A 209 7.27 4.44 17.65
N GLY A 210 8.12 5.46 17.56
CA GLY A 210 8.33 6.45 18.62
C GLY A 210 7.37 7.63 18.51
N GLU A 211 7.29 8.44 19.57
CA GLU A 211 6.54 9.71 19.55
C GLU A 211 7.15 10.67 18.50
N GLU A 212 8.48 10.71 18.39
CA GLU A 212 9.18 11.51 17.38
C GLU A 212 8.81 11.08 15.95
N ASP A 213 8.67 9.77 15.69
CA ASP A 213 8.23 9.24 14.39
C ASP A 213 6.81 9.72 14.07
N LEU A 214 5.91 9.69 15.06
CA LEU A 214 4.55 10.19 14.92
C LEU A 214 4.54 11.70 14.61
N GLU A 215 5.29 12.50 15.39
CA GLU A 215 5.41 13.94 15.16
C GLU A 215 5.96 14.26 13.77
N ASN A 216 7.00 13.55 13.34
CA ASN A 216 7.59 13.71 12.01
C ASN A 216 6.59 13.35 10.91
N SER A 217 5.89 12.22 11.05
CA SER A 217 4.85 11.80 10.13
C SER A 217 3.75 12.86 10.00
N LEU A 218 3.18 13.31 11.12
CA LEU A 218 2.12 14.32 11.11
C LEU A 218 2.61 15.66 10.54
N ARG A 219 3.82 16.09 10.86
CA ARG A 219 4.44 17.31 10.31
C ARG A 219 4.62 17.20 8.78
N ASN A 220 5.09 16.06 8.31
CA ASN A 220 5.32 15.82 6.89
C ASN A 220 3.99 15.76 6.12
N LEU A 221 3.01 14.99 6.60
CA LEU A 221 1.66 14.94 6.02
C LEU A 221 1.00 16.32 6.01
N ALA A 222 1.06 17.06 7.11
CA ALA A 222 0.54 18.42 7.20
C ALA A 222 1.21 19.35 6.15
N SER A 223 2.50 19.19 5.91
CA SER A 223 3.22 19.97 4.90
C SER A 223 2.78 19.64 3.46
N LEU A 224 2.40 18.38 3.19
CA LEU A 224 1.87 17.96 1.89
C LEU A 224 0.44 18.49 1.69
N VAL A 225 -0.40 18.45 2.72
CA VAL A 225 -1.76 19.02 2.71
C VAL A 225 -1.72 20.52 2.43
N LYS A 226 -0.84 21.26 3.11
CA LYS A 226 -0.66 22.73 2.92
C LYS A 226 -0.08 23.11 1.57
N ALA A 227 0.51 22.19 0.84
CA ALA A 227 1.17 22.48 -0.44
C ALA A 227 0.21 22.78 -1.60
N GLY A 228 -1.10 22.56 -1.44
CA GLY A 228 -2.16 23.02 -2.34
C GLY A 228 -2.29 22.23 -3.66
N PHE A 229 -1.65 21.06 -3.79
CA PHE A 229 -1.80 20.23 -4.99
C PHE A 229 -2.71 19.01 -4.77
N LEU A 230 -2.94 18.59 -3.52
CA LEU A 230 -3.79 17.43 -3.19
C LEU A 230 -5.27 17.81 -3.24
N SER A 231 -6.08 16.99 -3.91
CA SER A 231 -7.53 16.92 -3.74
C SER A 231 -7.94 15.83 -2.76
N ASP A 232 -7.23 14.68 -2.80
CA ASP A 232 -7.53 13.50 -2.02
C ASP A 232 -6.28 12.95 -1.33
N LEU A 233 -6.40 12.70 -0.02
CA LEU A 233 -5.47 11.94 0.78
C LEU A 233 -6.17 10.67 1.28
N ILE A 234 -5.82 9.54 0.69
CA ILE A 234 -6.28 8.23 1.14
C ILE A 234 -5.25 7.71 2.13
N ILE A 235 -5.64 7.56 3.39
CA ILE A 235 -4.77 7.09 4.47
C ILE A 235 -5.33 5.80 5.06
N ASP A 236 -4.52 4.72 5.06
CA ASP A 236 -5.01 3.39 5.38
C ASP A 236 -3.91 2.52 6.00
N HIS A 237 -3.91 1.23 5.74
CA HIS A 237 -2.90 0.21 6.02
C HIS A 237 -2.38 0.25 7.48
N HIS A 238 -1.17 0.74 7.74
CA HIS A 238 -0.59 0.73 9.07
C HIS A 238 -1.42 1.49 10.11
N LEU A 239 -1.97 2.63 9.74
CA LEU A 239 -2.79 3.45 10.64
C LEU A 239 -4.02 2.71 11.12
N LEU A 240 -4.69 1.96 10.24
CA LEU A 240 -6.00 1.33 10.51
C LEU A 240 -5.91 0.07 11.39
N ARG A 241 -4.72 -0.30 11.81
CA ARG A 241 -4.48 -1.33 12.84
C ARG A 241 -4.63 -0.78 14.27
N ASP A 242 -4.86 0.54 14.42
CA ASP A 242 -5.16 1.23 15.67
C ASP A 242 -6.63 1.67 15.66
N LEU A 243 -7.44 1.22 16.63
CA LEU A 243 -8.85 1.63 16.73
C LEU A 243 -9.01 3.11 17.05
N GLU A 244 -8.00 3.71 17.72
CA GLU A 244 -7.98 5.13 18.09
C GLU A 244 -7.36 6.03 16.99
N TRP A 245 -7.18 5.50 15.78
CA TRP A 245 -6.45 6.18 14.72
C TRP A 245 -6.96 7.60 14.40
N ARG A 246 -8.29 7.82 14.46
CA ARG A 246 -8.87 9.14 14.20
C ARG A 246 -8.39 10.17 15.22
N ALA A 247 -8.42 9.83 16.50
CA ALA A 247 -7.93 10.69 17.56
C ALA A 247 -6.41 10.96 17.41
N ARG A 248 -5.63 9.95 16.98
CA ARG A 248 -4.17 10.10 16.75
C ARG A 248 -3.82 11.13 15.67
N ILE A 249 -4.63 11.23 14.63
CA ILE A 249 -4.37 12.13 13.50
C ILE A 249 -5.37 13.29 13.41
N GLN A 250 -6.17 13.55 14.46
CA GLN A 250 -7.20 14.59 14.44
C GLN A 250 -6.67 15.97 13.97
N PRO A 251 -5.48 16.44 14.42
CA PRO A 251 -4.93 17.72 13.94
C PRO A 251 -4.69 17.75 12.43
N LEU A 252 -4.36 16.59 11.82
CA LEU A 252 -4.19 16.47 10.36
C LEU A 252 -5.56 16.51 9.66
N LEU A 253 -6.59 15.88 10.23
CA LEU A 253 -7.95 15.88 9.67
C LEU A 253 -8.52 17.30 9.65
N ASP A 254 -8.41 18.03 10.76
CA ASP A 254 -8.88 19.41 10.89
C ASP A 254 -8.14 20.35 9.90
N LEU A 255 -6.83 20.17 9.76
CA LEU A 255 -6.02 20.91 8.80
C LEU A 255 -6.46 20.63 7.36
N ALA A 256 -6.67 19.36 7.01
CA ALA A 256 -7.05 18.95 5.67
C ALA A 256 -8.41 19.53 5.26
N GLU A 257 -9.39 19.50 6.19
CA GLU A 257 -10.69 20.14 6.00
C GLU A 257 -10.54 21.65 5.71
N GLY A 258 -9.73 22.36 6.51
CA GLY A 258 -9.43 23.78 6.31
C GLY A 258 -8.69 24.09 5.00
N CYS A 259 -7.98 23.12 4.43
CA CYS A 259 -7.30 23.23 3.14
C CYS A 259 -8.12 22.72 1.94
N GLY A 260 -9.33 22.21 2.17
CA GLY A 260 -10.18 21.62 1.14
C GLY A 260 -9.67 20.28 0.59
N VAL A 261 -8.83 19.56 1.34
CA VAL A 261 -8.32 18.24 0.99
C VAL A 261 -9.22 17.17 1.61
N ARG A 262 -9.77 16.28 0.79
CA ARG A 262 -10.60 15.17 1.26
C ARG A 262 -9.72 14.05 1.83
N VAL A 263 -9.85 13.77 3.12
CA VAL A 263 -9.18 12.63 3.76
C VAL A 263 -10.15 11.48 3.90
N SER A 264 -9.75 10.28 3.46
CA SER A 264 -10.58 9.08 3.53
C SER A 264 -9.73 7.82 3.74
N THR A 265 -10.34 6.76 4.28
CA THR A 265 -9.79 5.41 4.18
C THR A 265 -10.08 4.82 2.80
N ALA A 266 -9.39 3.75 2.43
CA ALA A 266 -9.64 3.08 1.15
C ALA A 266 -11.09 2.59 1.02
N ALA A 267 -11.66 2.01 2.08
CA ALA A 267 -13.07 1.59 2.08
C ALA A 267 -14.00 2.80 1.83
N ARG A 268 -13.81 3.91 2.55
CA ARG A 268 -14.65 5.11 2.39
C ARG A 268 -14.49 5.75 1.01
N PHE A 269 -13.29 5.78 0.47
CA PHE A 269 -13.05 6.26 -0.90
C PHE A 269 -13.83 5.44 -1.93
N MET A 270 -13.96 4.13 -1.71
CA MET A 270 -14.74 3.21 -2.55
C MET A 270 -16.25 3.19 -2.23
N GLY A 271 -16.73 4.02 -1.31
CA GLY A 271 -18.15 4.05 -0.88
C GLY A 271 -18.57 2.84 -0.03
N LEU A 272 -17.60 2.16 0.60
CA LEU A 272 -17.82 0.99 1.45
C LEU A 272 -17.73 1.35 2.94
N GLU A 273 -18.26 0.47 3.79
CA GLU A 273 -18.02 0.54 5.22
C GLU A 273 -16.65 -0.01 5.60
N GLU A 274 -16.07 0.55 6.66
CA GLU A 274 -14.78 0.12 7.19
C GLU A 274 -14.91 -1.21 7.94
N LEU A 275 -14.10 -2.19 7.54
CA LEU A 275 -14.00 -3.51 8.16
C LEU A 275 -12.62 -3.67 8.82
N LEU A 276 -12.43 -3.09 10.03
CA LEU A 276 -11.15 -3.13 10.75
C LEU A 276 -10.97 -4.47 11.48
N LEU A 277 -10.95 -5.60 10.73
CA LEU A 277 -11.03 -6.94 11.31
C LEU A 277 -9.82 -7.26 12.21
N GLU A 278 -8.58 -7.00 11.75
CA GLU A 278 -7.39 -7.27 12.56
C GLU A 278 -7.37 -6.43 13.86
N ALA A 279 -7.72 -5.16 13.77
CA ALA A 279 -7.80 -4.28 14.94
C ALA A 279 -8.88 -4.74 15.93
N ASN A 280 -9.96 -5.32 15.44
CA ASN A 280 -11.08 -5.85 16.23
C ASN A 280 -10.97 -7.36 16.53
N ARG A 281 -9.82 -8.02 16.32
CA ARG A 281 -9.70 -9.48 16.45
C ARG A 281 -10.15 -10.02 17.80
N ARG A 282 -9.90 -9.31 18.92
CA ARG A 282 -10.45 -9.69 20.24
C ARG A 282 -11.96 -9.77 20.21
N LYS A 283 -12.59 -8.72 19.72
CA LYS A 283 -14.04 -8.61 19.63
C LYS A 283 -14.63 -9.71 18.74
N LEU A 284 -13.97 -10.07 17.65
CA LEU A 284 -14.40 -11.19 16.80
C LEU A 284 -14.44 -12.50 17.57
N TYR A 285 -13.43 -12.81 18.38
CA TYR A 285 -13.42 -14.01 19.21
C TYR A 285 -14.42 -13.98 20.37
N GLU A 286 -14.79 -12.79 20.86
CA GLU A 286 -15.82 -12.62 21.88
C GLU A 286 -17.24 -12.77 21.30
N GLU A 287 -17.49 -12.22 20.12
CA GLU A 287 -18.82 -12.24 19.48
C GLU A 287 -19.09 -13.54 18.70
N TYR A 288 -18.05 -14.20 18.18
CA TYR A 288 -18.16 -15.38 17.34
C TYR A 288 -17.20 -16.50 17.79
N PRO A 289 -17.30 -16.99 19.03
CA PRO A 289 -16.33 -17.96 19.58
C PRO A 289 -16.41 -19.34 18.95
N GLU A 290 -17.49 -19.66 18.25
CA GLU A 290 -17.78 -21.00 17.70
C GLU A 290 -17.55 -21.11 16.18
N ILE A 291 -17.05 -20.08 15.54
CA ILE A 291 -16.77 -20.09 14.09
C ILE A 291 -15.35 -20.56 13.78
#